data_613481520ab0b8969ee026bc8a444c50
#
_entry.id   613481520ab0b8969ee026bc8a444c50
#
_cell.length_a   1.000
_cell.length_b   1.000
_cell.length_c   1.000
_cell.angle_alpha   90.00
_cell.angle_beta   90.00
_cell.angle_gamma   90.00
#
_symmetry.space_group_name_H-M   'P 1'
#
loop_
_entity.id
_entity.type
_entity.pdbx_description
1 polymer ?
#
loop_
_entity_poly.entity_id
_entity_poly.type
_entity_poly.pdbx_seq_one_letter_code
_entity_poly.pdbx_strand_id
1 'polypeptide(L)'
;ETRTVVNAAGVYADELHNMVCEEKIHITPRRGDYCLLDKSAGAHVNRTIFALPGKYGKGVLVSPTVHGNLIVGPTAIDIGDKEATATTREGLDQVIEKAGMNVKNLPMRQVITSFAGLRAHEDGHEFIIRELPGAPGFVDCAGIESPGLTSSPAIGKMVAEIVEGILHLPENPDFNGIRKGILDPDTLSKEERAALIKENPAYGNIICRCEMVTEGEILDAIHRPLGARSLDGVKRRTRAGMGRCQAGFCTPRTMELLHRELGIPMTEITKSGGESRLLVGTSKDTLGKEDA
;
A
#
# COMPACT_ATOMS: atom_id res chain seq x y z
N GLU A 1 -15.66 6.11 24.58
CA GLU A 1 -14.98 7.32 25.12
C GLU A 1 -13.47 7.12 25.04
N THR A 2 -12.75 8.18 24.68
CA THR A 2 -11.30 8.23 24.66
C THR A 2 -10.80 9.55 25.23
N ARG A 3 -9.56 9.59 25.72
CA ARG A 3 -8.92 10.80 26.22
C ARG A 3 -8.21 11.60 25.12
N THR A 4 -7.80 10.93 24.06
CA THR A 4 -7.07 11.55 22.94
C THR A 4 -7.49 10.91 21.63
N VAL A 5 -7.60 11.71 20.58
CA VAL A 5 -7.82 11.29 19.19
C VAL A 5 -6.66 11.79 18.34
N VAL A 6 -6.08 10.93 17.51
CA VAL A 6 -5.11 11.33 16.49
C VAL A 6 -5.78 11.18 15.12
N ASN A 7 -6.02 12.32 14.47
CA ASN A 7 -6.63 12.39 13.15
C ASN A 7 -5.55 12.22 12.07
N ALA A 8 -5.39 11.01 11.56
CA ALA A 8 -4.48 10.69 10.45
C ALA A 8 -5.27 10.13 9.25
N ALA A 9 -6.43 10.71 8.96
CA ALA A 9 -7.42 10.19 8.03
C ALA A 9 -7.13 10.52 6.54
N GLY A 10 -5.95 11.04 6.22
CA GLY A 10 -5.54 11.32 4.84
C GLY A 10 -6.48 12.32 4.17
N VAL A 11 -7.09 11.97 3.04
CA VAL A 11 -8.00 12.87 2.30
C VAL A 11 -9.28 13.23 3.07
N TYR A 12 -9.59 12.54 4.16
CA TYR A 12 -10.74 12.81 5.03
C TYR A 12 -10.38 13.56 6.31
N ALA A 13 -9.13 13.96 6.49
CA ALA A 13 -8.70 14.60 7.73
C ALA A 13 -9.37 15.95 7.96
N ASP A 14 -9.72 16.69 6.92
CA ASP A 14 -10.49 17.93 6.99
C ASP A 14 -11.91 17.72 7.54
N GLU A 15 -12.56 16.63 7.19
CA GLU A 15 -13.90 16.33 7.69
C GLU A 15 -13.89 16.13 9.22
N LEU A 16 -12.94 15.36 9.73
CA LEU A 16 -12.79 15.14 11.17
C LEU A 16 -12.35 16.41 11.91
N HIS A 17 -11.38 17.16 11.38
CA HIS A 17 -10.96 18.45 11.88
C HIS A 17 -12.16 19.42 11.99
N ASN A 18 -12.92 19.51 10.91
CA ASN A 18 -14.04 20.43 10.80
C ASN A 18 -15.24 20.09 11.72
N MET A 19 -15.29 18.88 12.29
CA MET A 19 -16.28 18.53 13.31
C MET A 19 -15.99 19.17 14.66
N VAL A 20 -14.73 19.44 14.98
CA VAL A 20 -14.29 19.82 16.34
C VAL A 20 -13.62 21.19 16.42
N CYS A 21 -13.23 21.79 15.32
CA CYS A 21 -12.54 23.08 15.27
C CYS A 21 -13.41 24.17 14.57
N GLU A 22 -13.37 25.40 15.05
CA GLU A 22 -14.05 26.54 14.40
C GLU A 22 -13.29 26.98 13.14
N GLU A 23 -11.96 27.04 13.21
CA GLU A 23 -11.11 27.27 12.05
C GLU A 23 -11.18 26.05 11.13
N LYS A 24 -11.70 26.25 9.92
CA LYS A 24 -11.90 25.15 8.97
C LYS A 24 -10.70 25.00 8.05
N ILE A 25 -10.35 23.75 7.76
CA ILE A 25 -9.40 23.41 6.71
C ILE A 25 -10.12 22.71 5.56
N HIS A 26 -9.49 22.71 4.38
CA HIS A 26 -10.02 22.03 3.21
C HIS A 26 -8.91 21.18 2.56
N ILE A 27 -9.23 19.92 2.26
CA ILE A 27 -8.34 18.98 1.57
C ILE A 27 -8.93 18.64 0.23
N THR A 28 -8.21 18.99 -0.83
CA THR A 28 -8.51 18.60 -2.20
C THR A 28 -7.75 17.30 -2.52
N PRO A 29 -8.45 16.20 -2.89
CA PRO A 29 -7.78 15.00 -3.34
C PRO A 29 -6.97 15.28 -4.60
N ARG A 30 -5.66 15.07 -4.57
CA ARG A 30 -4.77 15.21 -5.73
C ARG A 30 -4.40 13.83 -6.25
N ARG A 31 -5.03 13.41 -7.34
CA ARG A 31 -4.81 12.09 -7.93
C ARG A 31 -3.48 12.02 -8.67
N GLY A 32 -2.78 10.92 -8.43
CA GLY A 32 -1.57 10.54 -9.16
C GLY A 32 -1.73 9.19 -9.83
N ASP A 33 -1.78 9.16 -11.15
CA ASP A 33 -1.82 7.94 -11.96
C ASP A 33 -0.40 7.45 -12.25
N TYR A 34 -0.20 6.13 -12.22
CA TYR A 34 1.08 5.46 -12.43
C TYR A 34 0.96 4.29 -13.39
N CYS A 35 2.04 4.04 -14.13
CA CYS A 35 2.30 2.79 -14.82
C CYS A 35 3.46 2.06 -14.14
N LEU A 36 3.28 0.78 -13.82
CA LEU A 36 4.34 -0.11 -13.35
C LEU A 36 4.73 -1.05 -14.47
N LEU A 37 6.01 -1.06 -14.84
CA LEU A 37 6.56 -1.92 -15.88
C LEU A 37 7.22 -3.15 -15.24
N ASP A 38 7.31 -4.19 -16.03
CA ASP A 38 7.95 -5.46 -15.67
C ASP A 38 9.42 -5.28 -15.28
N LYS A 39 9.98 -6.24 -14.53
CA LYS A 39 11.40 -6.25 -14.14
C LYS A 39 12.35 -6.24 -15.34
N SER A 40 11.94 -6.74 -16.50
CA SER A 40 12.74 -6.64 -17.73
C SER A 40 12.96 -5.21 -18.23
N ALA A 41 12.12 -4.25 -17.79
CA ALA A 41 12.31 -2.82 -18.04
C ALA A 41 13.15 -2.12 -16.96
N GLY A 42 13.42 -2.78 -15.84
CA GLY A 42 14.01 -2.14 -14.65
C GLY A 42 15.38 -1.51 -14.86
N ALA A 43 16.17 -2.07 -15.77
CA ALA A 43 17.51 -1.55 -16.10
C ALA A 43 17.50 -0.37 -17.12
N HIS A 44 16.31 0.07 -17.57
CA HIS A 44 16.20 1.15 -18.56
C HIS A 44 16.76 2.47 -18.05
N VAL A 45 16.55 2.75 -16.76
CA VAL A 45 17.24 3.84 -16.03
C VAL A 45 17.73 3.30 -14.68
N ASN A 46 18.87 3.83 -14.20
CA ASN A 46 19.48 3.41 -12.93
C ASN A 46 19.35 4.47 -11.82
N ARG A 47 18.67 5.57 -12.09
CA ARG A 47 18.33 6.66 -11.16
C ARG A 47 16.94 7.17 -11.49
N THR A 48 16.30 7.84 -10.54
CA THR A 48 15.07 8.59 -10.80
C THR A 48 15.35 9.76 -11.74
N ILE A 49 14.62 9.82 -12.85
CA ILE A 49 14.69 10.89 -13.85
C ILE A 49 13.40 11.70 -13.77
N PHE A 50 13.53 13.02 -13.75
CA PHE A 50 12.41 13.96 -13.82
C PHE A 50 12.84 15.29 -14.44
N ALA A 51 11.88 16.05 -14.97
CA ALA A 51 12.12 17.37 -15.52
C ALA A 51 12.42 18.40 -14.43
N LEU A 52 12.85 19.58 -14.82
CA LEU A 52 12.92 20.73 -13.91
C LEU A 52 11.52 20.96 -13.31
N PRO A 53 11.41 21.24 -12.00
CA PRO A 53 10.13 21.49 -11.34
C PRO A 53 9.37 22.65 -12.00
N GLY A 54 8.10 22.40 -12.31
CA GLY A 54 7.17 23.41 -12.82
C GLY A 54 6.15 23.83 -11.76
N LYS A 55 5.08 24.51 -12.19
CA LYS A 55 4.00 24.98 -11.33
C LYS A 55 3.41 23.89 -10.42
N TYR A 56 3.36 22.64 -10.90
CA TYR A 56 2.82 21.50 -10.16
C TYR A 56 3.91 20.54 -9.60
N GLY A 57 5.09 21.07 -9.27
CA GLY A 57 6.22 20.32 -8.73
C GLY A 57 7.05 19.60 -9.79
N LYS A 58 7.57 18.41 -9.41
CA LYS A 58 8.56 17.65 -10.21
C LYS A 58 8.00 17.02 -11.50
N GLY A 59 6.69 17.04 -11.69
CA GLY A 59 6.04 16.39 -12.83
C GLY A 59 6.11 14.85 -12.79
N VAL A 60 6.05 14.23 -13.98
CA VAL A 60 6.12 12.77 -14.13
C VAL A 60 7.56 12.30 -14.02
N LEU A 61 7.77 11.30 -13.18
CA LEU A 61 9.06 10.67 -12.94
C LEU A 61 9.16 9.33 -13.67
N VAL A 62 10.39 8.95 -14.03
CA VAL A 62 10.75 7.59 -14.45
C VAL A 62 11.78 7.08 -13.44
N SER A 63 11.43 6.03 -12.70
CA SER A 63 12.24 5.58 -11.56
C SER A 63 12.37 4.06 -11.50
N PRO A 64 13.58 3.52 -11.28
CA PRO A 64 13.72 2.11 -10.93
C PRO A 64 13.14 1.88 -9.53
N THR A 65 12.56 0.71 -9.30
CA THR A 65 12.09 0.29 -7.98
C THR A 65 13.12 -0.62 -7.29
N VAL A 66 13.05 -0.71 -5.97
CA VAL A 66 13.93 -1.60 -5.17
C VAL A 66 13.76 -3.08 -5.52
N HIS A 67 12.65 -3.46 -6.15
CA HIS A 67 12.38 -4.84 -6.56
C HIS A 67 12.66 -5.10 -8.05
N GLY A 68 13.32 -4.16 -8.72
CA GLY A 68 13.77 -4.32 -10.10
C GLY A 68 12.74 -3.96 -11.18
N ASN A 69 11.58 -3.43 -10.82
CA ASN A 69 10.61 -2.89 -11.78
C ASN A 69 10.99 -1.47 -12.20
N LEU A 70 10.33 -0.95 -13.21
CA LEU A 70 10.36 0.47 -13.57
C LEU A 70 8.98 1.08 -13.30
N ILE A 71 8.93 2.19 -12.57
CA ILE A 71 7.69 2.93 -12.31
C ILE A 71 7.72 4.27 -13.03
N VAL A 72 6.59 4.62 -13.64
CA VAL A 72 6.41 5.86 -14.41
C VAL A 72 5.17 6.59 -13.89
N GLY A 73 5.33 7.84 -13.53
CA GLY A 73 4.30 8.64 -12.86
C GLY A 73 4.90 9.47 -11.72
N PRO A 74 4.06 10.17 -10.94
CA PRO A 74 2.61 10.31 -11.04
C PRO A 74 2.16 11.45 -11.96
N THR A 75 0.86 11.48 -12.23
CA THR A 75 0.16 12.73 -12.55
C THR A 75 -0.08 13.57 -11.29
N ALA A 76 -0.59 14.78 -11.44
CA ALA A 76 -1.02 15.64 -10.34
C ALA A 76 -2.30 16.36 -10.78
N ILE A 77 -3.46 15.73 -10.52
CA ILE A 77 -4.77 16.18 -10.99
C ILE A 77 -5.66 16.36 -9.77
N ASP A 78 -6.08 17.60 -9.50
CA ASP A 78 -7.01 17.90 -8.44
C ASP A 78 -8.42 17.45 -8.85
N ILE A 79 -9.09 16.73 -7.95
CA ILE A 79 -10.42 16.16 -8.18
C ILE A 79 -11.32 16.40 -6.97
N GLY A 80 -12.64 16.34 -7.16
CA GLY A 80 -13.58 16.54 -6.06
C GLY A 80 -13.97 15.28 -5.30
N ASP A 81 -13.75 14.11 -5.88
CA ASP A 81 -14.18 12.82 -5.31
C ASP A 81 -13.04 12.15 -4.54
N LYS A 82 -13.21 12.03 -3.21
CA LYS A 82 -12.25 11.41 -2.29
C LYS A 82 -12.17 9.88 -2.43
N GLU A 83 -13.06 9.26 -3.23
CA GLU A 83 -13.07 7.81 -3.51
C GLU A 83 -12.49 7.45 -4.89
N ALA A 84 -12.24 8.44 -5.75
CA ALA A 84 -11.84 8.22 -7.15
C ALA A 84 -10.38 7.74 -7.29
N THR A 85 -10.11 6.51 -6.86
CA THR A 85 -8.80 5.84 -6.96
C THR A 85 -8.61 5.05 -8.27
N ALA A 86 -9.58 5.10 -9.19
CA ALA A 86 -9.44 4.49 -10.51
C ALA A 86 -8.50 5.32 -11.39
N THR A 87 -7.68 4.66 -12.20
CA THR A 87 -6.91 5.32 -13.26
C THR A 87 -7.84 5.79 -14.37
N THR A 88 -7.46 6.87 -15.05
CA THR A 88 -8.19 7.34 -16.24
C THR A 88 -7.29 7.25 -17.47
N ARG A 89 -7.93 7.15 -18.65
CA ARG A 89 -7.19 7.15 -19.92
C ARG A 89 -6.37 8.42 -20.06
N GLU A 90 -6.98 9.56 -19.79
CA GLU A 90 -6.35 10.87 -19.87
C GLU A 90 -5.13 10.98 -18.94
N GLY A 91 -5.27 10.45 -17.70
CA GLY A 91 -4.17 10.41 -16.73
C GLY A 91 -3.02 9.53 -17.19
N LEU A 92 -3.30 8.35 -17.73
CA LEU A 92 -2.28 7.44 -18.25
C LEU A 92 -1.62 7.97 -19.52
N ASP A 93 -2.39 8.56 -20.45
CA ASP A 93 -1.84 9.21 -21.65
C ASP A 93 -0.89 10.36 -21.26
N GLN A 94 -1.26 11.17 -20.24
CA GLN A 94 -0.40 12.22 -19.71
C GLN A 94 0.90 11.66 -19.08
N VAL A 95 0.81 10.53 -18.36
CA VAL A 95 2.01 9.85 -17.82
C VAL A 95 2.95 9.46 -18.94
N ILE A 96 2.43 8.83 -20.01
CA ILE A 96 3.23 8.34 -21.14
C ILE A 96 3.89 9.51 -21.90
N GLU A 97 3.12 10.54 -22.22
CA GLU A 97 3.59 11.71 -22.92
C GLU A 97 4.73 12.42 -22.17
N LYS A 98 4.47 12.78 -20.90
CA LYS A 98 5.45 13.54 -20.10
C LYS A 98 6.69 12.72 -19.76
N ALA A 99 6.55 11.41 -19.53
CA ALA A 99 7.70 10.55 -19.33
C ALA A 99 8.56 10.43 -20.59
N GLY A 100 7.93 10.36 -21.77
CA GLY A 100 8.61 10.32 -23.07
C GLY A 100 9.44 11.58 -23.39
N MET A 101 9.08 12.72 -22.80
CA MET A 101 9.90 13.95 -22.89
C MET A 101 11.19 13.83 -22.07
N ASN A 102 11.18 13.09 -20.98
CA ASN A 102 12.32 12.96 -20.06
C ASN A 102 13.23 11.78 -20.43
N VAL A 103 12.66 10.68 -20.91
CA VAL A 103 13.38 9.44 -21.20
C VAL A 103 12.91 8.88 -22.54
N LYS A 104 13.84 8.73 -23.48
CA LYS A 104 13.55 8.18 -24.81
C LYS A 104 13.34 6.66 -24.77
N ASN A 105 12.54 6.16 -25.71
CA ASN A 105 12.34 4.72 -25.95
C ASN A 105 11.85 3.94 -24.72
N LEU A 106 11.02 4.56 -23.89
CA LEU A 106 10.41 3.85 -22.75
C LEU A 106 9.62 2.63 -23.24
N PRO A 107 9.89 1.44 -22.67
CA PRO A 107 9.27 0.20 -23.13
C PRO A 107 7.84 0.04 -22.60
N MET A 108 6.91 0.94 -22.96
CA MET A 108 5.55 0.99 -22.43
C MET A 108 4.73 -0.27 -22.71
N ARG A 109 5.12 -1.12 -23.67
CA ARG A 109 4.52 -2.45 -23.88
C ARG A 109 4.78 -3.44 -22.75
N GLN A 110 5.70 -3.11 -21.85
CA GLN A 110 6.03 -3.92 -20.67
C GLN A 110 5.28 -3.47 -19.41
N VAL A 111 4.29 -2.58 -19.54
CA VAL A 111 3.39 -2.25 -18.42
C VAL A 111 2.65 -3.51 -17.97
N ILE A 112 2.79 -3.85 -16.70
CA ILE A 112 2.11 -5.01 -16.08
C ILE A 112 0.87 -4.60 -15.31
N THR A 113 0.83 -3.34 -14.81
CA THR A 113 -0.34 -2.77 -14.14
C THR A 113 -0.28 -1.25 -14.14
N SER A 114 -1.43 -0.63 -13.96
CA SER A 114 -1.58 0.78 -13.64
C SER A 114 -2.38 0.94 -12.34
N PHE A 115 -2.14 2.01 -11.63
CA PHE A 115 -2.86 2.34 -10.41
C PHE A 115 -2.87 3.84 -10.18
N ALA A 116 -3.81 4.30 -9.37
CA ALA A 116 -3.86 5.68 -8.93
C ALA A 116 -3.98 5.75 -7.40
N GLY A 117 -3.55 6.87 -6.85
CA GLY A 117 -3.70 7.18 -5.43
C GLY A 117 -4.00 8.66 -5.24
N LEU A 118 -4.60 8.98 -4.11
CA LEU A 118 -5.01 10.33 -3.75
C LEU A 118 -4.05 10.89 -2.69
N ARG A 119 -3.50 12.08 -2.94
CA ARG A 119 -2.74 12.86 -1.97
C ARG A 119 -3.68 13.84 -1.28
N ALA A 120 -3.50 13.99 0.01
CA ALA A 120 -4.28 14.90 0.85
C ALA A 120 -3.73 16.33 0.72
N HIS A 121 -4.02 17.00 -0.40
CA HIS A 121 -3.54 18.34 -0.68
C HIS A 121 -4.36 19.38 0.10
N GLU A 122 -3.75 20.00 1.08
CA GLU A 122 -4.36 21.05 1.90
C GLU A 122 -4.08 22.42 1.27
N ASP A 123 -5.04 23.36 1.35
CA ASP A 123 -4.99 24.66 0.65
C ASP A 123 -3.79 25.52 1.05
N GLY A 124 -3.32 25.43 2.31
CA GLY A 124 -2.14 26.12 2.81
C GLY A 124 -0.81 25.49 2.39
N HIS A 125 -0.82 24.31 1.77
CA HIS A 125 0.38 23.54 1.38
C HIS A 125 1.29 23.15 2.55
N GLU A 126 0.74 23.05 3.77
CA GLU A 126 1.48 22.75 4.99
C GLU A 126 1.02 21.40 5.59
N PHE A 127 1.93 20.71 6.25
CA PHE A 127 1.57 19.58 7.11
C PHE A 127 1.05 20.12 8.45
N ILE A 128 -0.18 19.80 8.79
CA ILE A 128 -0.80 20.19 10.05
C ILE A 128 -0.58 19.08 11.07
N ILE A 129 0.42 19.25 11.96
CA ILE A 129 0.77 18.24 12.97
C ILE A 129 0.79 18.94 14.32
N ARG A 130 -0.34 18.97 15.01
CA ARG A 130 -0.50 19.70 16.29
C ARG A 130 -1.76 19.27 17.03
N GLU A 131 -1.78 19.48 18.34
CA GLU A 131 -3.04 19.52 19.09
C GLU A 131 -3.86 20.74 18.64
N LEU A 132 -5.17 20.55 18.50
CA LEU A 132 -6.05 21.63 18.02
C LEU A 132 -6.39 22.63 19.12
N PRO A 133 -6.18 23.94 18.89
CA PRO A 133 -6.72 24.97 19.76
C PRO A 133 -8.25 24.85 19.87
N GLY A 134 -8.79 24.79 21.08
CA GLY A 134 -10.24 24.67 21.30
C GLY A 134 -10.79 23.25 21.28
N ALA A 135 -10.00 22.23 20.97
CA ALA A 135 -10.36 20.82 21.05
C ALA A 135 -9.27 20.03 21.81
N PRO A 136 -9.10 20.19 23.12
CA PRO A 136 -8.05 19.53 23.89
C PRO A 136 -8.13 18.00 23.75
N GLY A 137 -6.96 17.38 23.52
CA GLY A 137 -6.86 15.94 23.27
C GLY A 137 -7.08 15.53 21.81
N PHE A 138 -7.42 16.45 20.91
CA PHE A 138 -7.51 16.16 19.48
C PHE A 138 -6.24 16.62 18.77
N VAL A 139 -5.50 15.68 18.20
CA VAL A 139 -4.22 15.90 17.49
C VAL A 139 -4.40 15.67 16.01
N ASP A 140 -4.16 16.68 15.19
CA ASP A 140 -4.16 16.52 13.73
C ASP A 140 -2.83 15.99 13.20
N CYS A 141 -2.96 15.17 12.16
CA CYS A 141 -1.96 14.79 11.17
C CYS A 141 -2.60 14.98 9.79
N ALA A 142 -2.98 16.20 9.44
CA ALA A 142 -3.72 16.54 8.24
C ALA A 142 -2.82 17.18 7.17
N GLY A 143 -3.27 17.21 5.91
CA GLY A 143 -2.53 17.82 4.80
C GLY A 143 -1.23 17.09 4.45
N ILE A 144 -1.06 15.84 4.90
CA ILE A 144 0.19 15.09 4.68
C ILE A 144 0.17 14.47 3.28
N GLU A 145 0.75 15.18 2.35
CA GLU A 145 1.01 14.71 0.98
C GLU A 145 2.50 14.32 0.80
N SER A 146 3.09 14.43 -0.39
CA SER A 146 4.50 14.12 -0.61
C SER A 146 5.40 15.18 0.07
N PRO A 147 6.41 14.78 0.86
CA PRO A 147 7.00 13.43 1.05
C PRO A 147 6.53 12.70 2.32
N GLY A 148 5.24 12.66 2.62
CA GLY A 148 4.67 12.14 3.86
C GLY A 148 5.14 10.74 4.26
N LEU A 149 5.21 9.80 3.33
CA LEU A 149 5.66 8.43 3.63
C LEU A 149 7.11 8.41 4.16
N THR A 150 8.01 9.17 3.54
CA THR A 150 9.41 9.29 3.98
C THR A 150 9.50 10.00 5.34
N SER A 151 8.62 10.96 5.59
CA SER A 151 8.58 11.76 6.83
C SER A 151 7.84 11.03 7.98
N SER A 152 7.09 9.96 7.68
CA SER A 152 6.19 9.31 8.64
C SER A 152 6.87 8.85 9.95
N PRO A 153 8.14 8.38 9.99
CA PRO A 153 8.79 8.04 11.25
C PRO A 153 9.02 9.26 12.15
N ALA A 154 9.40 10.40 11.55
CA ALA A 154 9.58 11.65 12.28
C ALA A 154 8.24 12.23 12.76
N ILE A 155 7.22 12.19 11.89
CA ILE A 155 5.85 12.59 12.24
C ILE A 155 5.33 11.74 13.40
N GLY A 156 5.51 10.40 13.32
CA GLY A 156 5.07 9.49 14.38
C GLY A 156 5.72 9.78 15.73
N LYS A 157 7.03 10.12 15.74
CA LYS A 157 7.73 10.54 16.97
C LYS A 157 7.15 11.85 17.51
N MET A 158 6.99 12.85 16.66
CA MET A 158 6.42 14.16 17.04
C MET A 158 5.00 14.00 17.63
N VAL A 159 4.16 13.18 17.01
CA VAL A 159 2.80 12.92 17.51
C VAL A 159 2.82 12.20 18.86
N ALA A 160 3.73 11.23 19.03
CA ALA A 160 3.89 10.53 20.30
C ALA A 160 4.28 11.49 21.43
N GLU A 161 5.19 12.43 21.17
CA GLU A 161 5.59 13.48 22.12
C GLU A 161 4.41 14.41 22.47
N ILE A 162 3.58 14.79 21.50
CA ILE A 162 2.36 15.59 21.75
C ILE A 162 1.37 14.82 22.65
N VAL A 163 1.11 13.55 22.30
CA VAL A 163 0.18 12.70 23.07
C VAL A 163 0.71 12.43 24.50
N GLU A 164 2.01 12.24 24.65
CA GLU A 164 2.63 12.11 25.97
C GLU A 164 2.43 13.38 26.82
N GLY A 165 2.64 14.57 26.21
CA GLY A 165 2.41 15.86 26.88
C GLY A 165 0.96 16.06 27.33
N ILE A 166 -0.02 15.47 26.62
CA ILE A 166 -1.44 15.54 26.98
C ILE A 166 -1.79 14.52 28.07
N LEU A 167 -1.32 13.29 27.96
CA LEU A 167 -1.76 12.18 28.79
C LEU A 167 -0.87 11.91 30.00
N HIS A 168 0.38 12.39 30.00
CA HIS A 168 1.39 12.14 31.04
C HIS A 168 1.47 10.66 31.46
N LEU A 169 1.60 9.78 30.47
CA LEU A 169 1.63 8.34 30.67
C LEU A 169 2.99 7.89 31.23
N PRO A 170 3.03 6.93 32.15
CA PRO A 170 4.29 6.32 32.54
C PRO A 170 4.88 5.51 31.39
N GLU A 171 6.21 5.44 31.34
CA GLU A 171 6.89 4.53 30.40
C GLU A 171 6.46 3.08 30.63
N ASN A 172 6.29 2.33 29.55
CA ASN A 172 6.04 0.89 29.62
C ASN A 172 7.38 0.14 29.64
N PRO A 173 7.83 -0.40 30.79
CA PRO A 173 9.14 -1.08 30.86
C PRO A 173 9.18 -2.38 30.03
N ASP A 174 8.03 -2.95 29.70
CA ASP A 174 7.92 -4.18 28.91
C ASP A 174 7.78 -3.90 27.41
N PHE A 175 7.88 -2.64 26.98
CA PHE A 175 7.76 -2.28 25.58
C PHE A 175 8.93 -2.81 24.74
N ASN A 176 8.64 -3.71 23.81
CA ASN A 176 9.59 -4.18 22.82
C ASN A 176 9.32 -3.54 21.46
N GLY A 177 10.13 -2.54 21.11
CA GLY A 177 10.05 -1.84 19.81
C GLY A 177 10.64 -2.63 18.63
N ILE A 178 11.24 -3.81 18.88
CA ILE A 178 11.86 -4.63 17.83
C ILE A 178 10.81 -5.52 17.17
N ARG A 179 10.59 -5.31 15.89
CA ARG A 179 9.72 -6.15 15.06
C ARG A 179 10.55 -6.92 14.04
N LYS A 180 10.50 -8.26 14.10
CA LYS A 180 11.14 -9.12 13.08
C LYS A 180 10.41 -8.95 11.73
N GLY A 181 11.20 -8.78 10.66
CA GLY A 181 10.69 -8.85 9.28
C GLY A 181 10.21 -10.27 8.93
N ILE A 182 9.48 -10.41 7.81
CA ILE A 182 9.28 -11.71 7.18
C ILE A 182 10.63 -12.12 6.59
N LEU A 183 11.03 -13.37 6.86
CA LEU A 183 12.27 -13.89 6.31
C LEU A 183 12.10 -14.09 4.80
N ASP A 184 13.01 -13.50 4.03
CA ASP A 184 13.09 -13.64 2.59
C ASP A 184 14.15 -14.67 2.22
N PRO A 185 13.78 -15.88 1.74
CA PRO A 185 14.75 -16.93 1.40
C PRO A 185 15.70 -16.57 0.26
N ASP A 186 15.37 -15.56 -0.56
CA ASP A 186 16.26 -15.15 -1.66
C ASP A 186 17.49 -14.37 -1.16
N THR A 187 17.47 -13.93 0.10
CA THR A 187 18.61 -13.27 0.76
C THR A 187 19.61 -14.26 1.38
N LEU A 188 19.24 -15.55 1.45
CA LEU A 188 20.04 -16.60 2.08
C LEU A 188 20.99 -17.27 1.08
N SER A 189 22.12 -17.79 1.58
CA SER A 189 22.96 -18.73 0.84
C SER A 189 22.20 -20.04 0.55
N LYS A 190 22.74 -20.86 -0.36
CA LYS A 190 22.11 -22.15 -0.70
C LYS A 190 22.07 -23.09 0.51
N GLU A 191 23.10 -23.08 1.32
CA GLU A 191 23.26 -23.90 2.53
C GLU A 191 22.27 -23.48 3.61
N GLU A 192 22.14 -22.17 3.87
CA GLU A 192 21.18 -21.61 4.81
C GLU A 192 19.74 -21.87 4.36
N ARG A 193 19.44 -21.70 3.06
CA ARG A 193 18.13 -22.02 2.50
C ARG A 193 17.80 -23.50 2.61
N ALA A 194 18.77 -24.40 2.37
CA ALA A 194 18.56 -25.83 2.56
C ALA A 194 18.30 -26.19 4.02
N ALA A 195 18.99 -25.57 4.96
CA ALA A 195 18.77 -25.74 6.39
C ALA A 195 17.36 -25.24 6.80
N LEU A 196 16.96 -24.05 6.33
CA LEU A 196 15.64 -23.48 6.56
C LEU A 196 14.52 -24.42 6.05
N ILE A 197 14.65 -24.97 4.82
CA ILE A 197 13.66 -25.89 4.25
C ILE A 197 13.59 -27.20 5.06
N LYS A 198 14.73 -27.67 5.59
CA LYS A 198 14.75 -28.86 6.44
C LYS A 198 14.03 -28.61 7.78
N GLU A 199 14.17 -27.42 8.34
CA GLU A 199 13.48 -27.00 9.57
C GLU A 199 11.99 -26.75 9.33
N ASN A 200 11.66 -26.01 8.26
CA ASN A 200 10.31 -25.68 7.89
C ASN A 200 10.09 -25.91 6.37
N PRO A 201 9.52 -27.06 5.97
CA PRO A 201 9.30 -27.42 4.57
C PRO A 201 8.46 -26.44 3.77
N ALA A 202 7.65 -25.58 4.43
CA ALA A 202 6.84 -24.56 3.76
C ALA A 202 7.71 -23.54 2.99
N TYR A 203 8.94 -23.32 3.39
CA TYR A 203 9.89 -22.45 2.65
C TYR A 203 10.44 -23.12 1.37
N GLY A 204 10.21 -24.40 1.17
CA GLY A 204 10.51 -25.12 -0.08
C GLY A 204 9.42 -25.05 -1.12
N ASN A 205 8.20 -24.67 -0.75
CA ASN A 205 7.05 -24.62 -1.63
C ASN A 205 6.80 -23.19 -2.16
N ILE A 206 7.12 -22.97 -3.45
CA ILE A 206 6.94 -21.65 -4.09
C ILE A 206 5.48 -21.49 -4.54
N ILE A 207 4.80 -20.52 -3.96
CA ILE A 207 3.41 -20.15 -4.28
C ILE A 207 3.35 -19.10 -5.40
N CYS A 208 4.11 -18.02 -5.28
CA CYS A 208 4.19 -16.98 -6.31
C CYS A 208 5.49 -17.08 -7.09
N ARG A 209 5.43 -17.66 -8.32
CA ARG A 209 6.62 -17.86 -9.17
C ARG A 209 7.19 -16.58 -9.75
N CYS A 210 6.38 -15.54 -9.95
CA CYS A 210 6.84 -14.26 -10.51
C CYS A 210 7.71 -13.48 -9.51
N GLU A 211 7.40 -13.59 -8.22
CA GLU A 211 8.11 -12.91 -7.13
C GLU A 211 8.85 -13.90 -6.21
N MET A 212 8.89 -15.18 -6.56
CA MET A 212 9.56 -16.27 -5.84
C MET A 212 9.10 -16.45 -4.38
N VAL A 213 7.89 -15.98 -4.04
CA VAL A 213 7.37 -16.05 -2.66
C VAL A 213 6.94 -17.46 -2.30
N THR A 214 7.42 -17.93 -1.16
CA THR A 214 7.18 -19.26 -0.61
C THR A 214 5.90 -19.33 0.24
N GLU A 215 5.44 -20.56 0.50
CA GLU A 215 4.36 -20.80 1.47
C GLU A 215 4.78 -20.34 2.88
N GLY A 216 6.03 -20.56 3.28
CA GLY A 216 6.54 -20.13 4.59
C GLY A 216 6.42 -18.63 4.83
N GLU A 217 6.72 -17.81 3.83
CA GLU A 217 6.54 -16.35 3.92
C GLU A 217 5.07 -15.96 4.04
N ILE A 218 4.18 -16.64 3.30
CA ILE A 218 2.73 -16.38 3.36
C ILE A 218 2.17 -16.78 4.72
N LEU A 219 2.59 -17.91 5.28
CA LEU A 219 2.20 -18.35 6.61
C LEU A 219 2.65 -17.37 7.69
N ASP A 220 3.90 -16.90 7.63
CA ASP A 220 4.37 -15.83 8.53
C ASP A 220 3.51 -14.57 8.37
N ALA A 221 3.20 -14.15 7.14
CA ALA A 221 2.33 -13.00 6.90
C ALA A 221 0.93 -13.14 7.49
N ILE A 222 0.39 -14.36 7.58
CA ILE A 222 -0.93 -14.65 8.15
C ILE A 222 -0.87 -14.69 9.69
N HIS A 223 0.15 -15.33 10.27
CA HIS A 223 0.21 -15.64 11.71
C HIS A 223 0.85 -14.55 12.58
N ARG A 224 1.60 -13.62 11.99
CA ARG A 224 2.23 -12.53 12.76
C ARG A 224 1.21 -11.60 13.41
N PRO A 225 1.61 -10.83 14.44
CA PRO A 225 0.77 -9.76 14.97
C PRO A 225 0.27 -8.85 13.85
N LEU A 226 -1.04 -8.52 13.83
CA LEU A 226 -1.74 -7.85 12.74
C LEU A 226 -1.57 -8.59 11.39
N GLY A 227 -1.75 -9.90 11.42
CA GLY A 227 -1.58 -10.79 10.27
C GLY A 227 -2.53 -10.49 9.11
N ALA A 228 -2.15 -10.99 7.93
CA ALA A 228 -2.96 -10.86 6.73
C ALA A 228 -4.29 -11.61 6.85
N ARG A 229 -5.40 -10.99 6.44
CA ARG A 229 -6.76 -11.56 6.42
C ARG A 229 -7.40 -11.51 5.04
N SER A 230 -6.67 -11.02 4.03
CA SER A 230 -7.13 -10.89 2.65
C SER A 230 -5.97 -11.13 1.68
N LEU A 231 -6.27 -11.29 0.41
CA LEU A 231 -5.24 -11.46 -0.64
C LEU A 231 -4.30 -10.25 -0.71
N ASP A 232 -4.84 -9.03 -0.66
CA ASP A 232 -4.02 -7.82 -0.64
C ASP A 232 -3.26 -7.66 0.69
N GLY A 233 -3.80 -8.20 1.79
CA GLY A 233 -3.09 -8.30 3.06
C GLY A 233 -1.81 -9.15 2.95
N VAL A 234 -1.87 -10.29 2.27
CA VAL A 234 -0.71 -11.13 1.93
C VAL A 234 0.22 -10.39 0.98
N LYS A 235 -0.33 -9.86 -0.13
CA LYS A 235 0.43 -9.14 -1.16
C LYS A 235 1.28 -8.00 -0.60
N ARG A 236 0.72 -7.18 0.29
CA ARG A 236 1.42 -6.05 0.89
C ARG A 236 2.54 -6.45 1.85
N ARG A 237 2.52 -7.68 2.36
CA ARG A 237 3.52 -8.19 3.31
C ARG A 237 4.61 -9.03 2.65
N THR A 238 4.27 -9.75 1.56
CA THR A 238 5.17 -10.72 0.92
C THR A 238 5.45 -10.41 -0.55
N ARG A 239 4.74 -9.51 -1.20
CA ARG A 239 4.71 -9.26 -2.65
C ARG A 239 4.07 -10.38 -3.49
N ALA A 240 3.53 -11.45 -2.90
CA ALA A 240 2.78 -12.45 -3.65
C ALA A 240 1.65 -11.79 -4.45
N GLY A 241 1.64 -11.97 -5.77
CA GLY A 241 0.68 -11.34 -6.68
C GLY A 241 1.11 -10.01 -7.31
N MET A 242 2.30 -9.48 -6.99
CA MET A 242 2.80 -8.22 -7.56
C MET A 242 3.61 -8.39 -8.85
N GLY A 243 3.92 -9.62 -9.26
CA GLY A 243 4.74 -9.86 -10.44
C GLY A 243 3.96 -9.77 -11.75
N ARG A 244 4.62 -10.11 -12.85
CA ARG A 244 4.14 -9.99 -14.24
C ARG A 244 2.71 -10.49 -14.47
N CYS A 245 2.30 -11.60 -13.85
CA CYS A 245 0.97 -12.17 -14.04
C CYS A 245 -0.13 -11.50 -13.20
N GLN A 246 0.22 -10.54 -12.33
CA GLN A 246 -0.70 -9.79 -11.47
C GLN A 246 -1.70 -10.72 -10.75
N ALA A 247 -1.14 -11.70 -10.01
CA ALA A 247 -1.85 -12.71 -9.22
C ALA A 247 -2.60 -13.81 -10.03
N GLY A 248 -2.53 -13.80 -11.35
CA GLY A 248 -3.28 -14.73 -12.20
C GLY A 248 -3.07 -16.22 -11.90
N PHE A 249 -1.93 -16.61 -11.33
CA PHE A 249 -1.63 -18.01 -11.01
C PHE A 249 -1.56 -18.31 -9.51
N CYS A 250 -1.13 -17.36 -8.68
CA CYS A 250 -0.95 -17.63 -7.24
C CYS A 250 -2.22 -17.42 -6.42
N THR A 251 -3.24 -16.72 -6.93
CA THR A 251 -4.48 -16.43 -6.20
C THR A 251 -5.15 -17.66 -5.60
N PRO A 252 -5.43 -18.76 -6.35
CA PRO A 252 -6.09 -19.93 -5.78
C PRO A 252 -5.31 -20.53 -4.61
N ARG A 253 -3.99 -20.65 -4.76
CA ARG A 253 -3.13 -21.21 -3.70
C ARG A 253 -3.06 -20.30 -2.48
N THR A 254 -3.01 -18.99 -2.69
CA THR A 254 -3.04 -18.01 -1.57
C THR A 254 -4.40 -18.05 -0.85
N MET A 255 -5.51 -18.23 -1.58
CA MET A 255 -6.83 -18.40 -0.99
C MET A 255 -6.93 -19.69 -0.18
N GLU A 256 -6.39 -20.82 -0.69
CA GLU A 256 -6.33 -22.08 0.06
C GLU A 256 -5.57 -21.92 1.38
N LEU A 257 -4.45 -21.19 1.38
CA LEU A 257 -3.69 -20.91 2.59
C LEU A 257 -4.48 -20.05 3.58
N LEU A 258 -5.10 -18.97 3.11
CA LEU A 258 -5.96 -18.14 3.96
C LEU A 258 -7.14 -18.93 4.53
N HIS A 259 -7.79 -19.77 3.71
CA HIS A 259 -8.86 -20.65 4.15
C HIS A 259 -8.38 -21.59 5.26
N ARG A 260 -7.28 -22.31 5.00
CA ARG A 260 -6.72 -23.31 5.92
C ARG A 260 -6.30 -22.69 7.26
N GLU A 261 -5.59 -21.56 7.21
CA GLU A 261 -4.98 -20.95 8.39
C GLU A 261 -5.96 -20.11 9.22
N LEU A 262 -6.99 -19.56 8.58
CA LEU A 262 -7.97 -18.70 9.26
C LEU A 262 -9.29 -19.42 9.57
N GLY A 263 -9.53 -20.61 9.02
CA GLY A 263 -10.77 -21.36 9.18
C GLY A 263 -12.00 -20.70 8.53
N ILE A 264 -11.80 -19.76 7.59
CA ILE A 264 -12.89 -19.07 6.88
C ILE A 264 -13.20 -19.75 5.55
N PRO A 265 -14.48 -19.81 5.11
CA PRO A 265 -14.85 -20.40 3.82
C PRO A 265 -14.15 -19.70 2.64
N MET A 266 -13.80 -20.45 1.59
CA MET A 266 -13.19 -19.90 0.36
C MET A 266 -14.02 -18.76 -0.25
N THR A 267 -15.34 -18.83 -0.17
CA THR A 267 -16.29 -17.81 -0.65
C THR A 267 -16.31 -16.53 0.18
N GLU A 268 -15.76 -16.56 1.39
CA GLU A 268 -15.67 -15.39 2.27
C GLU A 268 -14.31 -14.70 2.20
N ILE A 269 -13.34 -15.30 1.52
CA ILE A 269 -12.02 -14.68 1.32
C ILE A 269 -12.17 -13.48 0.39
N THR A 270 -11.71 -12.33 0.87
CA THR A 270 -11.77 -11.07 0.14
C THR A 270 -10.46 -10.74 -0.54
N LYS A 271 -10.53 -9.94 -1.60
CA LYS A 271 -9.34 -9.34 -2.20
C LYS A 271 -8.71 -8.31 -1.24
N SER A 272 -9.49 -7.39 -0.69
CA SER A 272 -9.00 -6.26 0.11
C SER A 272 -9.87 -5.90 1.33
N GLY A 273 -10.77 -6.81 1.75
CA GLY A 273 -11.77 -6.56 2.78
C GLY A 273 -13.13 -6.14 2.21
N GLY A 274 -14.10 -5.84 3.08
CA GLY A 274 -15.46 -5.48 2.68
C GLY A 274 -16.09 -6.53 1.75
N GLU A 275 -16.79 -6.08 0.72
CA GLU A 275 -17.49 -6.93 -0.25
C GLU A 275 -16.60 -7.38 -1.44
N SER A 276 -15.26 -7.26 -1.33
CA SER A 276 -14.34 -7.61 -2.42
C SER A 276 -14.08 -9.13 -2.54
N ARG A 277 -15.12 -9.95 -2.45
CA ARG A 277 -15.07 -11.41 -2.63
C ARG A 277 -14.75 -11.77 -4.07
N LEU A 278 -13.95 -12.82 -4.29
CA LEU A 278 -13.64 -13.32 -5.64
C LEU A 278 -14.55 -14.48 -6.04
N LEU A 279 -15.07 -15.23 -5.08
CA LEU A 279 -15.96 -16.34 -5.32
C LEU A 279 -17.37 -15.98 -4.84
N VAL A 280 -18.36 -16.19 -5.68
CA VAL A 280 -19.77 -15.94 -5.39
C VAL A 280 -20.54 -17.20 -5.01
N GLY A 281 -19.92 -18.36 -5.13
CA GLY A 281 -20.50 -19.67 -4.82
C GLY A 281 -19.68 -20.79 -5.44
N THR A 282 -20.17 -22.01 -5.36
CA THR A 282 -19.57 -23.17 -6.05
C THR A 282 -20.36 -23.51 -7.30
N SER A 283 -19.68 -24.05 -8.32
CA SER A 283 -20.32 -24.40 -9.60
C SER A 283 -21.41 -25.49 -9.48
N LYS A 284 -21.47 -26.20 -8.36
CA LYS A 284 -22.50 -27.23 -8.10
C LYS A 284 -23.71 -26.70 -7.32
N ASP A 285 -23.63 -25.52 -6.70
CA ASP A 285 -24.75 -24.95 -5.92
C ASP A 285 -25.94 -24.54 -6.80
N THR A 286 -25.72 -24.36 -8.10
CA THR A 286 -26.75 -24.01 -9.09
C THR A 286 -27.47 -25.24 -9.66
N LEU A 287 -26.89 -26.44 -9.55
CA LEU A 287 -27.46 -27.65 -10.13
C LEU A 287 -28.58 -28.29 -9.28
N GLY A 288 -28.82 -27.78 -8.06
CA GLY A 288 -29.85 -28.29 -7.14
C GLY A 288 -31.07 -27.39 -7.00
N LYS A 289 -31.18 -26.30 -7.74
CA LYS A 289 -32.28 -25.32 -7.63
C LYS A 289 -33.26 -25.29 -8.79
N GLU A 290 -33.02 -26.08 -9.85
CA GLU A 290 -33.92 -26.15 -11.01
C GLU A 290 -35.00 -27.27 -10.91
N ASP A 291 -34.95 -28.14 -9.86
CA ASP A 291 -35.89 -29.23 -9.66
C ASP A 291 -36.58 -29.23 -8.29
N ALA A 292 -36.89 -28.07 -7.73
CA ALA A 292 -37.69 -27.95 -6.51
C ALA A 292 -38.86 -26.99 -6.64
#